data_87a4d153bb1eadf539412defe399dd41
#
_entry.id   87a4d153bb1eadf539412defe399dd41
#
_cell.length_a   1.000
_cell.length_b   1.000
_cell.length_c   1.000
_cell.angle_alpha   90.00
_cell.angle_beta   90.00
_cell.angle_gamma   90.00
#
_symmetry.space_group_name_H-M   'P 1'
#
loop_
_entity.id
_entity.type
_entity.pdbx_description
1 polymer ?
#
loop_
_entity_poly.entity_id
_entity_poly.type
_entity_poly.pdbx_seq_one_letter_code
_entity_poly.pdbx_strand_id
1 'polypeptide(L)'
;MTKNIIPFFFTSLNLISGCIAVYFVFSSQFLIVFYFLILGIFFDFLDGFFARILDSETELGVQFDSMADVITSGFLPGVILSQMFILNDNYSTVIDLSFFVDEKIEFTPLSLCGFILTIAAVNRLAKFNLESNNNNQKDFRGLPAPAMAIFFGSLPLLIKSPSFYF
;
A
#
# COMPACT_ATOMS: atom_id res chain seq x y z
N MET A 1 -22.19 -19.80 -8.71
CA MET A 1 -21.88 -19.20 -7.40
C MET A 1 -20.52 -19.61 -6.84
N THR A 2 -20.12 -20.89 -6.94
CA THR A 2 -18.85 -21.37 -6.36
C THR A 2 -17.56 -20.91 -7.07
N LYS A 3 -17.60 -20.59 -8.36
CA LYS A 3 -16.41 -20.20 -9.13
C LYS A 3 -15.80 -18.86 -8.69
N ASN A 4 -16.61 -17.92 -8.21
CA ASN A 4 -16.16 -16.58 -7.81
C ASN A 4 -15.52 -16.56 -6.41
N ILE A 5 -15.73 -17.61 -5.60
CA ILE A 5 -15.22 -17.66 -4.23
C ILE A 5 -13.69 -17.72 -4.19
N ILE A 6 -13.07 -18.40 -5.15
CA ILE A 6 -11.61 -18.59 -5.18
C ILE A 6 -10.86 -17.26 -5.40
N PRO A 7 -11.14 -16.44 -6.44
CA PRO A 7 -10.52 -15.12 -6.58
C PRO A 7 -10.78 -14.25 -5.35
N PHE A 8 -12.03 -14.14 -4.88
CA PHE A 8 -12.37 -13.36 -3.70
C PHE A 8 -11.57 -13.74 -2.45
N PHE A 9 -11.28 -15.02 -2.27
CA PHE A 9 -10.46 -15.49 -1.17
C PHE A 9 -9.02 -14.96 -1.27
N PHE A 10 -8.41 -15.01 -2.45
CA PHE A 10 -7.05 -14.48 -2.67
C PHE A 10 -7.00 -12.95 -2.53
N THR A 11 -7.97 -12.23 -3.07
CA THR A 11 -8.07 -10.77 -2.87
C THR A 11 -8.21 -10.41 -1.40
N SER A 12 -8.98 -11.21 -0.63
CA SER A 12 -9.09 -11.02 0.83
C SER A 12 -7.76 -11.26 1.54
N LEU A 13 -6.98 -12.26 1.11
CA LEU A 13 -5.63 -12.52 1.65
C LEU A 13 -4.64 -11.40 1.29
N ASN A 14 -4.72 -10.83 0.07
CA ASN A 14 -3.97 -9.63 -0.31
C ASN A 14 -4.28 -8.49 0.66
N LEU A 15 -5.56 -8.17 0.85
CA LEU A 15 -6.00 -7.10 1.76
C LEU A 15 -5.52 -7.32 3.20
N ILE A 16 -5.71 -8.53 3.74
CA ILE A 16 -5.26 -8.88 5.10
C ILE A 16 -3.75 -8.74 5.23
N SER A 17 -3.00 -9.21 4.23
CA SER A 17 -1.53 -9.09 4.20
C SER A 17 -1.10 -7.62 4.25
N GLY A 18 -1.75 -6.74 3.48
CA GLY A 18 -1.51 -5.30 3.50
C GLY A 18 -1.80 -4.68 4.87
N CYS A 19 -2.94 -5.03 5.49
CA CYS A 19 -3.29 -4.55 6.83
C CYS A 19 -2.28 -5.00 7.90
N ILE A 20 -1.84 -6.27 7.86
CA ILE A 20 -0.80 -6.78 8.77
C ILE A 20 0.52 -6.04 8.55
N ALA A 21 0.91 -5.81 7.29
CA ALA A 21 2.10 -5.04 6.98
C ALA A 21 2.05 -3.63 7.58
N VAL A 22 0.92 -2.92 7.44
CA VAL A 22 0.72 -1.58 8.04
C VAL A 22 0.88 -1.64 9.57
N TYR A 23 0.33 -2.65 10.24
CA TYR A 23 0.51 -2.82 11.68
C TYR A 23 2.00 -2.93 12.07
N PHE A 24 2.78 -3.72 11.34
CA PHE A 24 4.22 -3.88 11.61
C PHE A 24 5.06 -2.65 11.23
N VAL A 25 4.59 -1.75 10.36
CA VAL A 25 5.27 -0.47 10.11
C VAL A 25 5.35 0.35 11.40
N PHE A 26 4.26 0.45 12.17
CA PHE A 26 4.26 1.19 13.44
C PHE A 26 5.16 0.57 14.52
N SER A 27 5.43 -0.72 14.41
CA SER A 27 6.41 -1.42 15.26
C SER A 27 7.84 -1.34 14.72
N SER A 28 8.07 -0.59 13.64
CA SER A 28 9.38 -0.42 12.96
C SER A 28 10.03 -1.74 12.50
N GLN A 29 9.25 -2.82 12.34
CA GLN A 29 9.73 -4.13 11.91
C GLN A 29 9.72 -4.26 10.38
N PHE A 30 10.52 -3.46 9.70
CA PHE A 30 10.50 -3.31 8.24
C PHE A 30 10.79 -4.61 7.47
N LEU A 31 11.53 -5.53 8.02
CA LEU A 31 11.76 -6.83 7.38
C LEU A 31 10.45 -7.63 7.29
N ILE A 32 9.67 -7.66 8.37
CA ILE A 32 8.35 -8.32 8.39
C ILE A 32 7.38 -7.60 7.45
N VAL A 33 7.40 -6.27 7.46
CA VAL A 33 6.61 -5.45 6.53
C VAL A 33 6.90 -5.85 5.08
N PHE A 34 8.16 -5.98 4.72
CA PHE A 34 8.56 -6.35 3.36
C PHE A 34 8.08 -7.77 2.99
N TYR A 35 8.16 -8.73 3.89
CA TYR A 35 7.62 -10.08 3.65
C TYR A 35 6.11 -10.06 3.40
N PHE A 36 5.33 -9.34 4.22
CA PHE A 36 3.89 -9.24 4.03
C PHE A 36 3.52 -8.44 2.77
N LEU A 37 4.31 -7.45 2.39
CA LEU A 37 4.15 -6.74 1.12
C LEU A 37 4.30 -7.69 -0.08
N ILE A 38 5.38 -8.47 -0.12
CA ILE A 38 5.61 -9.46 -1.19
C ILE A 38 4.52 -10.52 -1.21
N LEU A 39 4.08 -10.97 -0.04
CA LEU A 39 2.99 -11.94 0.09
C LEU A 39 1.67 -11.36 -0.45
N GLY A 40 1.37 -10.09 -0.15
CA GLY A 40 0.20 -9.39 -0.69
C GLY A 40 0.22 -9.33 -2.22
N ILE A 41 1.34 -8.89 -2.82
CA ILE A 41 1.52 -8.84 -4.28
C ILE A 41 1.40 -10.24 -4.89
N PHE A 42 1.86 -11.27 -4.20
CA PHE A 42 1.71 -12.64 -4.67
C PHE A 42 0.25 -13.10 -4.68
N PHE A 43 -0.53 -12.75 -3.66
CA PHE A 43 -1.97 -13.06 -3.61
C PHE A 43 -2.76 -12.28 -4.67
N ASP A 44 -2.42 -11.02 -4.93
CA ASP A 44 -2.95 -10.20 -6.02
C ASP A 44 -2.72 -10.87 -7.39
N PHE A 45 -1.50 -11.36 -7.63
CA PHE A 45 -1.22 -12.10 -8.85
C PHE A 45 -2.08 -13.38 -8.97
N LEU A 46 -2.28 -14.11 -7.85
CA LEU A 46 -3.07 -15.35 -7.85
C LEU A 46 -4.54 -15.09 -8.10
N ASP A 47 -5.14 -14.05 -7.52
CA ASP A 47 -6.57 -13.78 -7.74
C ASP A 47 -6.86 -13.42 -9.21
N GLY A 48 -6.05 -12.56 -9.83
CA GLY A 48 -6.15 -12.26 -11.25
C GLY A 48 -5.88 -13.48 -12.16
N PHE A 49 -4.99 -14.37 -11.75
CA PHE A 49 -4.72 -15.61 -12.47
C PHE A 49 -5.93 -16.57 -12.41
N PHE A 50 -6.48 -16.79 -11.22
CA PHE A 50 -7.65 -17.67 -11.03
C PHE A 50 -8.92 -17.08 -11.63
N ALA A 51 -9.13 -15.77 -11.56
CA ALA A 51 -10.27 -15.10 -12.17
C ALA A 51 -10.34 -15.38 -13.68
N ARG A 52 -9.18 -15.31 -14.36
CA ARG A 52 -9.07 -15.60 -15.81
C ARG A 52 -9.25 -17.07 -16.15
N ILE A 53 -8.63 -17.98 -15.40
CA ILE A 53 -8.74 -19.43 -15.68
C ILE A 53 -10.17 -19.95 -15.44
N LEU A 54 -10.84 -19.45 -14.42
CA LEU A 54 -12.18 -19.88 -14.04
C LEU A 54 -13.29 -19.17 -14.83
N ASP A 55 -12.91 -18.20 -15.67
CA ASP A 55 -13.86 -17.34 -16.40
C ASP A 55 -14.91 -16.76 -15.45
N SER A 56 -14.43 -16.21 -14.33
CA SER A 56 -15.23 -15.78 -13.18
C SER A 56 -15.05 -14.27 -12.88
N GLU A 57 -14.67 -13.50 -13.87
CA GLU A 57 -14.56 -12.05 -13.72
C GLU A 57 -15.92 -11.43 -13.45
N THR A 58 -16.03 -10.68 -12.35
CA THR A 58 -17.25 -9.96 -11.96
C THR A 58 -16.92 -8.50 -11.69
N GLU A 59 -17.86 -7.59 -11.96
CA GLU A 59 -17.68 -6.17 -11.65
C GLU A 59 -17.34 -5.94 -10.17
N LEU A 60 -17.98 -6.68 -9.27
CA LEU A 60 -17.69 -6.62 -7.84
C LEU A 60 -16.27 -7.10 -7.52
N GLY A 61 -15.80 -8.17 -8.17
CA GLY A 61 -14.45 -8.70 -8.01
C GLY A 61 -13.39 -7.67 -8.39
N VAL A 62 -13.55 -7.03 -9.56
CA VAL A 62 -12.64 -5.98 -10.04
C VAL A 62 -12.60 -4.77 -9.09
N GLN A 63 -13.75 -4.37 -8.52
CA GLN A 63 -13.79 -3.28 -7.53
C GLN A 63 -13.10 -3.67 -6.23
N PHE A 64 -13.35 -4.89 -5.73
CA PHE A 64 -12.75 -5.38 -4.49
C PHE A 64 -11.24 -5.52 -4.61
N ASP A 65 -10.75 -6.06 -5.73
CA ASP A 65 -9.34 -6.14 -6.08
C ASP A 65 -8.67 -4.76 -6.09
N SER A 66 -9.27 -3.79 -6.77
CA SER A 66 -8.77 -2.42 -6.80
C SER A 66 -8.70 -1.78 -5.40
N MET A 67 -9.65 -2.09 -4.51
CA MET A 67 -9.62 -1.60 -3.12
C MET A 67 -8.51 -2.27 -2.30
N ALA A 68 -8.27 -3.57 -2.50
CA ALA A 68 -7.17 -4.28 -1.87
C ALA A 68 -5.82 -3.71 -2.32
N ASP A 69 -5.67 -3.42 -3.61
CA ASP A 69 -4.47 -2.82 -4.19
C ASP A 69 -4.20 -1.40 -3.68
N VAL A 70 -5.23 -0.61 -3.43
CA VAL A 70 -5.05 0.70 -2.77
C VAL A 70 -4.36 0.55 -1.42
N ILE A 71 -4.70 -0.49 -0.65
CA ILE A 71 -4.08 -0.72 0.67
C ILE A 71 -2.65 -1.24 0.51
N THR A 72 -2.44 -2.32 -0.24
CA THR A 72 -1.13 -2.99 -0.36
C THR A 72 -0.13 -2.22 -1.21
N SER A 73 -0.55 -1.70 -2.35
CA SER A 73 0.35 -1.05 -3.31
C SER A 73 0.32 0.48 -3.26
N GLY A 74 -0.69 1.07 -2.62
CA GLY A 74 -0.85 2.52 -2.52
C GLY A 74 -0.58 3.06 -1.12
N PHE A 75 -1.34 2.60 -0.12
CA PHE A 75 -1.29 3.14 1.23
C PHE A 75 -0.05 2.67 2.00
N LEU A 76 0.25 1.37 1.97
CA LEU A 76 1.40 0.80 2.68
C LEU A 76 2.74 1.48 2.34
N PRO A 77 3.12 1.72 1.07
CA PRO A 77 4.33 2.46 0.75
C PRO A 77 4.35 3.89 1.31
N GLY A 78 3.20 4.55 1.31
CA GLY A 78 3.06 5.88 1.89
C GLY A 78 3.29 5.88 3.41
N VAL A 79 2.74 4.88 4.13
CA VAL A 79 2.96 4.72 5.57
C VAL A 79 4.40 4.35 5.89
N ILE A 80 5.05 3.49 5.08
CA ILE A 80 6.48 3.16 5.23
C ILE A 80 7.33 4.44 5.15
N LEU A 81 7.11 5.25 4.11
CA LEU A 81 7.85 6.49 3.93
C LEU A 81 7.57 7.50 5.06
N SER A 82 6.30 7.61 5.47
CA SER A 82 5.90 8.43 6.63
C SER A 82 6.64 8.02 7.89
N GLN A 83 6.68 6.73 8.20
CA GLN A 83 7.37 6.20 9.38
C GLN A 83 8.87 6.41 9.32
N MET A 84 9.50 6.30 8.14
CA MET A 84 10.92 6.60 7.96
C MET A 84 11.25 8.06 8.33
N PHE A 85 10.37 9.01 7.98
CA PHE A 85 10.54 10.41 8.38
C PHE A 85 10.32 10.63 9.88
N ILE A 86 9.37 9.92 10.50
CA ILE A 86 9.12 10.00 11.94
C ILE A 86 10.34 9.48 12.73
N LEU A 87 10.96 8.39 12.28
CA LEU A 87 12.14 7.82 12.92
C LEU A 87 13.41 8.67 12.74
N ASN A 88 13.36 9.68 11.89
CA ASN A 88 14.46 10.62 11.70
C ASN A 88 14.21 11.90 12.50
N ASP A 89 14.67 11.91 13.76
CA ASP A 89 14.46 12.98 14.75
C ASP A 89 14.86 14.40 14.30
N ASN A 90 15.64 14.53 13.21
CA ASN A 90 16.09 15.83 12.70
C ASN A 90 14.96 16.74 12.16
N TYR A 91 13.75 16.21 12.00
CA TYR A 91 12.61 16.91 11.39
C TYR A 91 11.38 17.00 12.30
N SER A 92 11.52 16.63 13.58
CA SER A 92 10.42 16.76 14.53
C SER A 92 10.19 18.25 14.88
N THR A 93 8.94 18.67 14.78
CA THR A 93 8.47 19.97 15.27
C THR A 93 7.42 19.74 16.34
N VAL A 94 7.57 20.42 17.47
CA VAL A 94 6.55 20.39 18.52
C VAL A 94 5.42 21.35 18.12
N ILE A 95 4.24 20.82 17.85
CA ILE A 95 3.03 21.63 17.67
C ILE A 95 2.30 21.67 19.00
N ASP A 96 2.17 22.88 19.54
CA ASP A 96 1.39 23.12 20.75
C ASP A 96 -0.10 23.16 20.38
N LEU A 97 -0.78 22.03 20.57
CA LEU A 97 -2.23 21.91 20.41
C LEU A 97 -2.96 22.03 21.75
N SER A 98 -2.37 22.67 22.75
CA SER A 98 -2.94 22.81 24.09
C SER A 98 -4.35 23.47 24.13
N PHE A 99 -4.75 24.10 23.01
CA PHE A 99 -6.13 24.63 22.86
C PHE A 99 -7.16 23.49 22.63
N PHE A 100 -6.79 22.35 22.09
CA PHE A 100 -7.70 21.25 21.78
C PHE A 100 -7.44 19.99 22.64
N VAL A 101 -6.21 19.77 23.06
CA VAL A 101 -5.78 18.62 23.84
C VAL A 101 -4.72 19.10 24.83
N ASP A 102 -4.84 18.73 26.10
CA ASP A 102 -3.91 19.15 27.19
C ASP A 102 -2.48 18.55 27.05
N GLU A 103 -2.11 18.08 25.88
CA GLU A 103 -0.81 17.45 25.59
C GLU A 103 -0.10 18.13 24.43
N LYS A 104 1.23 18.23 24.54
CA LYS A 104 2.09 18.64 23.43
C LYS A 104 2.29 17.45 22.49
N ILE A 105 1.87 17.59 21.24
CA ILE A 105 2.01 16.55 20.23
C ILE A 105 3.28 16.84 19.44
N GLU A 106 4.23 15.91 19.49
CA GLU A 106 5.37 15.92 18.58
C GLU A 106 4.90 15.49 17.19
N PHE A 107 5.05 16.37 16.23
CA PHE A 107 4.60 16.15 14.88
C PHE A 107 5.74 16.40 13.88
N THR A 108 5.92 15.49 12.96
CA THR A 108 6.88 15.62 11.86
C THR A 108 6.13 15.97 10.57
N PRO A 109 6.07 17.25 10.15
CA PRO A 109 5.29 17.65 8.96
C PRO A 109 5.73 16.91 7.70
N LEU A 110 7.02 16.58 7.61
CA LEU A 110 7.61 15.88 6.47
C LEU A 110 7.05 14.45 6.32
N SER A 111 6.57 13.84 7.41
CA SER A 111 5.95 12.50 7.36
C SER A 111 4.70 12.48 6.49
N LEU A 112 3.96 13.58 6.41
CA LEU A 112 2.77 13.69 5.55
C LEU A 112 3.11 13.57 4.05
N CYS A 113 4.36 13.86 3.65
CA CYS A 113 4.79 13.69 2.27
C CYS A 113 4.68 12.21 1.80
N GLY A 114 4.74 11.24 2.71
CA GLY A 114 4.50 9.84 2.40
C GLY A 114 3.12 9.60 1.77
N PHE A 115 2.10 10.34 2.21
CA PHE A 115 0.74 10.18 1.67
C PHE A 115 0.55 10.75 0.25
N ILE A 116 1.50 11.54 -0.26
CA ILE A 116 1.50 11.96 -1.67
C ILE A 116 1.62 10.71 -2.58
N LEU A 117 2.41 9.72 -2.17
CA LEU A 117 2.50 8.44 -2.88
C LEU A 117 1.16 7.71 -2.92
N THR A 118 0.44 7.69 -1.80
CA THR A 118 -0.90 7.09 -1.72
C THR A 118 -1.86 7.77 -2.69
N ILE A 119 -1.89 9.11 -2.71
CA ILE A 119 -2.77 9.88 -3.62
C ILE A 119 -2.39 9.60 -5.08
N ALA A 120 -1.11 9.54 -5.40
CA ALA A 120 -0.64 9.24 -6.75
C ALA A 120 -1.04 7.82 -7.20
N ALA A 121 -0.92 6.83 -6.31
CA ALA A 121 -1.31 5.44 -6.56
C ALA A 121 -2.82 5.32 -6.78
N VAL A 122 -3.64 5.94 -5.92
CA VAL A 122 -5.11 5.94 -6.04
C VAL A 122 -5.56 6.57 -7.35
N ASN A 123 -5.02 7.76 -7.69
CA ASN A 123 -5.33 8.42 -8.96
C ASN A 123 -4.98 7.55 -10.17
N ARG A 124 -3.86 6.85 -10.10
CA ARG A 124 -3.42 5.95 -11.16
C ARG A 124 -4.35 4.74 -11.31
N LEU A 125 -4.69 4.07 -10.21
CA LEU A 125 -5.62 2.94 -10.19
C LEU A 125 -7.01 3.36 -10.73
N ALA A 126 -7.51 4.51 -10.30
CA ALA A 126 -8.78 5.05 -10.79
C ALA A 126 -8.77 5.29 -12.31
N LYS A 127 -7.68 5.89 -12.84
CA LYS A 127 -7.54 6.08 -14.30
C LYS A 127 -7.49 4.75 -15.05
N PHE A 128 -6.72 3.78 -14.54
CA PHE A 128 -6.63 2.46 -15.15
C PHE A 128 -7.99 1.76 -15.22
N ASN A 129 -8.79 1.83 -14.16
CA ASN A 129 -10.15 1.25 -14.14
C ASN A 129 -11.09 1.93 -15.14
N LEU A 130 -11.02 3.25 -15.30
CA LEU A 130 -11.81 3.98 -16.28
C LEU A 130 -11.41 3.65 -17.72
N GLU A 131 -10.11 3.54 -17.99
CA GLU A 131 -9.58 3.23 -19.32
C GLU A 131 -9.87 1.78 -19.72
N SER A 132 -9.87 0.83 -18.78
CA SER A 132 -10.19 -0.57 -19.04
C SER A 132 -11.65 -0.76 -19.50
N ASN A 133 -12.57 0.08 -19.03
CA ASN A 133 -13.98 0.04 -19.41
C ASN A 133 -14.25 0.63 -20.83
N ASN A 134 -13.34 1.42 -21.38
CA ASN A 134 -13.58 2.16 -22.63
C ASN A 134 -13.03 1.50 -23.91
N ASN A 135 -12.62 0.24 -23.89
CA ASN A 135 -12.11 -0.54 -25.05
C ASN A 135 -11.01 0.15 -25.91
N ASN A 136 -10.43 1.25 -25.47
CA ASN A 136 -9.35 1.93 -26.17
C ASN A 136 -8.00 1.28 -25.81
N GLN A 137 -7.14 1.13 -26.81
CA GLN A 137 -5.83 0.53 -26.72
C GLN A 137 -5.07 0.97 -25.47
N LYS A 138 -4.68 -0.02 -24.67
CA LYS A 138 -4.00 0.16 -23.38
C LYS A 138 -2.52 0.51 -23.60
N ASP A 139 -2.23 1.77 -23.84
CA ASP A 139 -0.87 2.26 -23.67
C ASP A 139 -0.56 2.37 -22.18
N PHE A 140 0.24 1.44 -21.70
CA PHE A 140 0.66 1.38 -20.30
C PHE A 140 1.58 2.57 -20.00
N ARG A 141 1.03 3.67 -19.45
CA ARG A 141 1.79 4.88 -19.09
C ARG A 141 2.06 4.90 -17.60
N GLY A 142 3.32 4.73 -17.22
CA GLY A 142 3.80 4.89 -15.85
C GLY A 142 4.29 3.61 -15.17
N LEU A 143 4.88 3.77 -13.96
CA LEU A 143 5.42 2.66 -13.18
C LEU A 143 4.29 1.79 -12.63
N PRO A 144 4.33 0.44 -12.73
CA PRO A 144 3.33 -0.45 -12.12
C PRO A 144 3.21 -0.22 -10.61
N ALA A 145 1.98 -0.23 -10.04
CA ALA A 145 1.77 -0.01 -8.61
C ALA A 145 2.54 -1.02 -7.74
N PRO A 146 2.57 -2.32 -8.04
CA PRO A 146 3.39 -3.28 -7.31
C PRO A 146 4.89 -2.97 -7.36
N ALA A 147 5.41 -2.48 -8.50
CA ALA A 147 6.82 -2.11 -8.60
C ALA A 147 7.18 -0.91 -7.72
N MET A 148 6.30 0.09 -7.65
CA MET A 148 6.44 1.22 -6.73
C MET A 148 6.41 0.74 -5.27
N ALA A 149 5.48 -0.16 -4.93
CA ALA A 149 5.36 -0.70 -3.58
C ALA A 149 6.61 -1.48 -3.15
N ILE A 150 7.17 -2.31 -4.03
CA ILE A 150 8.43 -3.03 -3.77
C ILE A 150 9.58 -2.05 -3.57
N PHE A 151 9.70 -1.02 -4.42
CA PHE A 151 10.76 -0.03 -4.31
C PHE A 151 10.72 0.68 -2.95
N PHE A 152 9.59 1.27 -2.57
CA PHE A 152 9.46 1.97 -1.31
C PHE A 152 9.49 1.03 -0.10
N GLY A 153 8.99 -0.19 -0.24
CA GLY A 153 9.06 -1.22 0.80
C GLY A 153 10.48 -1.70 1.10
N SER A 154 11.37 -1.67 0.10
CA SER A 154 12.78 -2.04 0.27
C SER A 154 13.65 -0.92 0.83
N LEU A 155 13.24 0.34 0.73
CA LEU A 155 14.04 1.49 1.17
C LEU A 155 14.52 1.39 2.63
N PRO A 156 13.67 1.06 3.63
CA PRO A 156 14.12 0.96 5.02
C PRO A 156 15.19 -0.12 5.22
N LEU A 157 15.15 -1.18 4.41
CA LEU A 157 16.12 -2.27 4.48
C LEU A 157 17.48 -1.90 3.89
N LEU A 158 17.50 -0.97 2.93
CA LEU A 158 18.71 -0.48 2.28
C LEU A 158 19.40 0.61 3.11
N ILE A 159 18.61 1.45 3.80
CA ILE A 159 19.12 2.52 4.64
C ILE A 159 19.47 1.93 6.01
N LYS A 160 20.73 1.50 6.19
CA LYS A 160 21.28 1.02 7.46
C LYS A 160 21.46 2.18 8.45
N SER A 161 20.37 2.71 8.97
CA SER A 161 20.41 3.63 10.12
C SER A 161 20.19 2.84 11.41
N PRO A 162 20.93 3.11 12.50
CA PRO A 162 20.72 2.45 13.79
C PRO A 162 19.27 2.58 14.31
N SER A 163 18.58 3.65 13.94
CA SER A 163 17.21 3.93 14.35
C SER A 163 16.15 3.01 13.72
N PHE A 164 16.51 2.20 12.72
CA PHE A 164 15.56 1.32 12.02
C PHE A 164 15.61 -0.16 12.49
N TYR A 165 16.46 -0.49 13.49
CA TYR A 165 16.69 -1.89 13.89
C TYR A 165 16.36 -2.18 15.35
N PHE A 166 15.55 -1.35 16.03
CA PHE A 166 15.08 -1.62 17.40
C PHE A 166 13.60 -1.91 17.45
#